data_8d0156f142b1ef8343c176ed6162dae0
#
_entry.id   8d0156f142b1ef8343c176ed6162dae0
#
_cell.length_a   1.000
_cell.length_b   1.000
_cell.length_c   1.000
_cell.angle_alpha   90.00
_cell.angle_beta   90.00
_cell.angle_gamma   90.00
#
_symmetry.space_group_name_H-M   'P 1'
#
loop_
_entity.id
_entity.type
_entity.pdbx_description
1 polymer ?
#
loop_
_entity_poly.entity_id
_entity_poly.type
_entity_poly.pdbx_seq_one_letter_code
_entity_poly.pdbx_strand_id
1 'polypeptide(L)'
;MEQLLTANVANNLYWFGRYLERIEATLIEVVIAFDAVIDTDKNKGKDFYKKLDIDIEYETAKEFLKVGICGNHDANLSLLMSYVRENAIICRSVMDTESFGSVIELSTLLKHSCNNTFDLDYEFIDKVQSLVSEIWGE
;
A
#
# COMPACT_ATOMS: atom_id res chain seq x y z
N MET A 1 2.15 26.60 -23.09
CA MET A 1 1.02 27.07 -22.26
C MET A 1 1.17 26.54 -20.86
N GLU A 2 1.26 27.42 -19.90
CA GLU A 2 1.38 27.03 -18.52
C GLU A 2 0.04 26.47 -18.01
N GLN A 3 0.10 25.32 -17.39
CA GLN A 3 -1.05 24.79 -16.66
C GLN A 3 -1.04 25.35 -15.26
N LEU A 4 -2.09 26.09 -14.94
CA LEU A 4 -2.26 26.56 -13.58
C LEU A 4 -2.86 25.44 -12.73
N LEU A 5 -2.26 25.19 -11.57
CA LEU A 5 -2.82 24.27 -10.59
C LEU A 5 -4.06 24.91 -9.99
N THR A 6 -5.19 24.25 -10.13
CA THR A 6 -6.39 24.65 -9.41
C THR A 6 -6.25 24.28 -7.95
N ALA A 7 -7.01 24.93 -7.07
CA ALA A 7 -7.04 24.57 -5.66
C ALA A 7 -7.41 23.10 -5.45
N ASN A 8 -8.32 22.57 -6.27
CA ASN A 8 -8.73 21.18 -6.22
C ASN A 8 -7.58 20.22 -6.54
N VAL A 9 -6.83 20.50 -7.63
CA VAL A 9 -5.70 19.68 -8.04
C VAL A 9 -4.60 19.73 -6.98
N ALA A 10 -4.28 20.94 -6.47
CA ALA A 10 -3.26 21.09 -5.43
C ALA A 10 -3.62 20.31 -4.18
N ASN A 11 -4.88 20.35 -3.76
CA ASN A 11 -5.37 19.60 -2.61
C ASN A 11 -5.25 18.10 -2.83
N ASN A 12 -5.60 17.62 -4.01
CA ASN A 12 -5.51 16.19 -4.33
C ASN A 12 -4.06 15.70 -4.45
N LEU A 13 -3.14 16.54 -4.93
CA LEU A 13 -1.71 16.22 -4.92
C LEU A 13 -1.18 16.07 -3.50
N TYR A 14 -1.60 16.97 -2.60
CA TYR A 14 -1.23 16.88 -1.20
C TYR A 14 -1.67 15.55 -0.59
N TRP A 15 -2.92 15.18 -0.76
CA TRP A 15 -3.46 13.94 -0.21
C TRP A 15 -2.87 12.70 -0.90
N PHE A 16 -2.59 12.79 -2.19
CA PHE A 16 -1.88 11.73 -2.91
C PHE A 16 -0.54 11.42 -2.22
N GLY A 17 0.25 12.46 -1.96
CA GLY A 17 1.54 12.30 -1.29
C GLY A 17 1.41 11.74 0.12
N ARG A 18 0.43 12.24 0.89
CA ARG A 18 0.19 11.79 2.26
C ARG A 18 -0.22 10.33 2.33
N TYR A 19 -1.13 9.90 1.46
CA TYR A 19 -1.54 8.49 1.42
C TYR A 19 -0.41 7.58 0.95
N LEU A 20 0.38 8.03 -0.01
CA LEU A 20 1.51 7.24 -0.48
C LEU A 20 2.58 7.07 0.61
N GLU A 21 2.88 8.13 1.36
CA GLU A 21 3.76 8.05 2.53
C GLU A 21 3.24 7.05 3.55
N ARG A 22 1.95 7.06 3.79
CA ARG A 22 1.31 6.15 4.74
C ARG A 22 1.41 4.70 4.29
N ILE A 23 1.23 4.44 2.99
CA ILE A 23 1.41 3.11 2.41
C ILE A 23 2.84 2.64 2.61
N GLU A 24 3.81 3.49 2.28
CA GLU A 24 5.23 3.16 2.41
C GLU A 24 5.59 2.84 3.86
N ALA A 25 5.20 3.69 4.80
CA ALA A 25 5.47 3.48 6.23
C ALA A 25 4.78 2.20 6.75
N THR A 26 3.52 1.99 6.38
CA THR A 26 2.78 0.79 6.80
C THR A 26 3.41 -0.47 6.22
N LEU A 27 3.82 -0.42 4.96
CA LEU A 27 4.44 -1.57 4.29
C LEU A 27 5.74 -1.98 4.98
N ILE A 28 6.59 -1.00 5.33
CA ILE A 28 7.84 -1.27 6.06
C ILE A 28 7.55 -2.00 7.38
N GLU A 29 6.57 -1.52 8.13
CA GLU A 29 6.19 -2.13 9.40
C GLU A 29 5.58 -3.52 9.23
N VAL A 30 4.76 -3.71 8.19
CA VAL A 30 4.16 -5.01 7.87
C VAL A 30 5.25 -6.02 7.50
N VAL A 31 6.26 -5.60 6.74
CA VAL A 31 7.37 -6.48 6.35
C VAL A 31 8.17 -6.90 7.58
N ILE A 32 8.47 -5.97 8.48
CA ILE A 32 9.18 -6.28 9.72
C ILE A 32 8.37 -7.29 10.56
N ALA A 33 7.07 -7.08 10.67
CA ALA A 33 6.18 -7.98 11.41
C ALA A 33 6.09 -9.36 10.73
N PHE A 34 6.03 -9.38 9.40
CA PHE A 34 5.99 -10.62 8.62
C PHE A 34 7.25 -11.46 8.86
N ASP A 35 8.43 -10.81 8.83
CA ASP A 35 9.69 -11.47 9.14
C ASP A 35 9.68 -12.05 10.56
N ALA A 36 9.17 -11.29 11.52
CA ALA A 36 9.10 -11.73 12.91
C ALA A 36 8.13 -12.90 13.11
N VAL A 37 7.02 -12.93 12.36
CA VAL A 37 6.07 -14.05 12.37
C VAL A 37 6.74 -15.33 11.89
N ILE A 38 7.57 -15.24 10.86
CA ILE A 38 8.28 -16.38 10.29
C ILE A 38 9.42 -16.83 11.21
N ASP A 39 10.26 -15.90 11.66
CA ASP A 39 11.55 -16.21 12.26
C ASP A 39 11.53 -16.34 13.80
N THR A 40 10.53 -15.72 14.45
CA THR A 40 10.54 -15.60 15.91
C THR A 40 9.30 -16.20 16.56
N ASP A 41 8.15 -15.55 16.34
CA ASP A 41 6.92 -15.90 17.03
C ASP A 41 5.73 -15.50 16.17
N LYS A 42 4.86 -16.47 15.91
CA LYS A 42 3.62 -16.28 15.16
C LYS A 42 2.78 -15.10 15.66
N ASN A 43 2.82 -14.82 16.96
CA ASN A 43 1.99 -13.75 17.55
C ASN A 43 2.52 -12.33 17.31
N LYS A 44 3.72 -12.18 16.73
CA LYS A 44 4.31 -10.86 16.47
C LYS A 44 3.46 -10.00 15.54
N GLY A 45 2.74 -10.62 14.61
CA GLY A 45 1.84 -9.88 13.72
C GLY A 45 0.64 -9.31 14.47
N LYS A 46 0.10 -10.06 15.42
CA LYS A 46 -0.99 -9.57 16.28
C LYS A 46 -0.52 -8.41 17.14
N ASP A 47 0.70 -8.50 17.69
CA ASP A 47 1.30 -7.45 18.51
C ASP A 47 1.45 -6.15 17.73
N PHE A 48 1.86 -6.25 16.46
CA PHE A 48 2.00 -5.09 15.59
C PHE A 48 0.67 -4.36 15.42
N TYR A 49 -0.38 -5.10 15.03
CA TYR A 49 -1.69 -4.49 14.79
C TYR A 49 -2.36 -4.01 16.08
N LYS A 50 -2.05 -4.64 17.21
CA LYS A 50 -2.57 -4.22 18.50
C LYS A 50 -2.11 -2.80 18.87
N LYS A 51 -0.90 -2.42 18.49
CA LYS A 51 -0.39 -1.06 18.67
C LYS A 51 -1.23 -0.02 17.90
N LEU A 52 -1.91 -0.45 16.84
CA LEU A 52 -2.81 0.38 16.04
C LEU A 52 -4.27 0.25 16.49
N ASP A 53 -4.51 -0.42 17.61
CA ASP A 53 -5.83 -0.73 18.14
C ASP A 53 -6.67 -1.56 17.14
N ILE A 54 -6.02 -2.49 16.46
CA ILE A 54 -6.64 -3.38 15.48
C ILE A 54 -6.42 -4.83 15.92
N ASP A 55 -7.52 -5.58 16.02
CA ASP A 55 -7.48 -7.01 16.30
C ASP A 55 -7.59 -7.79 15.00
N ILE A 56 -6.67 -8.73 14.79
CA ILE A 56 -6.66 -9.57 13.60
C ILE A 56 -6.50 -11.04 13.98
N GLU A 57 -6.92 -11.91 13.09
CA GLU A 57 -6.78 -13.35 13.23
C GLU A 57 -6.06 -13.90 11.99
N TYR A 58 -5.10 -14.81 12.22
CA TYR A 58 -4.39 -15.49 11.15
C TYR A 58 -3.73 -16.77 11.72
N GLU A 59 -3.53 -17.77 10.88
CA GLU A 59 -2.86 -19.01 11.26
C GLU A 59 -1.46 -19.11 10.69
N THR A 60 -1.21 -18.54 9.52
CA THR A 60 0.08 -18.60 8.83
C THR A 60 0.61 -17.22 8.55
N ALA A 61 1.92 -17.12 8.27
CA ALA A 61 2.53 -15.86 7.87
C ALA A 61 1.88 -15.29 6.60
N LYS A 62 1.53 -16.16 5.66
CA LYS A 62 0.86 -15.77 4.42
C LYS A 62 -0.51 -15.16 4.71
N GLU A 63 -1.27 -15.76 5.62
CA GLU A 63 -2.56 -15.21 6.05
C GLU A 63 -2.38 -13.86 6.75
N PHE A 64 -1.33 -13.71 7.55
CA PHE A 64 -1.00 -12.42 8.17
C PHE A 64 -0.79 -11.35 7.12
N LEU A 65 0.00 -11.67 6.09
CA LEU A 65 0.27 -10.72 5.00
C LEU A 65 -1.02 -10.36 4.27
N LYS A 66 -1.89 -11.33 4.01
CA LYS A 66 -3.19 -11.09 3.38
C LYS A 66 -4.06 -10.16 4.21
N VAL A 67 -4.08 -10.34 5.53
CA VAL A 67 -4.83 -9.44 6.42
C VAL A 67 -4.28 -8.01 6.34
N GLY A 68 -2.96 -7.85 6.27
CA GLY A 68 -2.34 -6.54 6.13
C GLY A 68 -2.73 -5.82 4.84
N ILE A 69 -2.87 -6.58 3.75
CA ILE A 69 -3.20 -6.01 2.44
C ILE A 69 -4.71 -5.85 2.26
N CYS A 70 -5.50 -6.82 2.70
CA CYS A 70 -6.92 -6.95 2.34
C CYS A 70 -7.86 -7.02 3.54
N GLY A 71 -7.35 -7.00 4.75
CA GLY A 71 -8.17 -7.17 5.95
C GLY A 71 -9.14 -6.01 6.17
N ASN A 72 -10.20 -6.27 6.93
CA ASN A 72 -11.21 -5.28 7.23
C ASN A 72 -10.78 -4.40 8.41
N HIS A 73 -9.82 -3.50 8.16
CA HIS A 73 -9.31 -2.56 9.16
C HIS A 73 -8.76 -1.31 8.46
N ASP A 74 -8.54 -0.24 9.23
CA ASP A 74 -8.17 1.07 8.68
C ASP A 74 -6.75 1.14 8.09
N ALA A 75 -5.89 0.20 8.41
CA ALA A 75 -4.52 0.14 7.88
C ALA A 75 -4.39 -0.81 6.68
N ASN A 76 -5.49 -1.20 6.08
CA ASN A 76 -5.56 -2.06 4.90
C ASN A 76 -4.88 -1.37 3.71
N LEU A 77 -3.81 -1.99 3.19
CA LEU A 77 -3.02 -1.39 2.12
C LEU A 77 -3.80 -1.21 0.82
N SER A 78 -4.68 -2.16 0.50
CA SER A 78 -5.51 -2.07 -0.71
C SER A 78 -6.46 -0.88 -0.64
N LEU A 79 -7.05 -0.63 0.53
CA LEU A 79 -7.92 0.53 0.74
C LEU A 79 -7.14 1.84 0.62
N LEU A 80 -5.99 1.94 1.28
CA LEU A 80 -5.12 3.13 1.19
C LEU A 80 -4.72 3.38 -0.26
N MET A 81 -4.43 2.33 -1.01
CA MET A 81 -4.06 2.46 -2.42
C MET A 81 -5.23 2.94 -3.28
N SER A 82 -6.46 2.59 -2.93
CA SER A 82 -7.63 3.12 -3.65
C SER A 82 -7.72 4.64 -3.53
N TYR A 83 -7.37 5.20 -2.37
CA TYR A 83 -7.32 6.65 -2.19
C TYR A 83 -6.20 7.29 -3.01
N VAL A 84 -5.02 6.67 -3.05
CA VAL A 84 -3.91 7.14 -3.90
C VAL A 84 -4.34 7.16 -5.36
N ARG A 85 -4.98 6.09 -5.82
CA ARG A 85 -5.45 5.98 -7.19
C ARG A 85 -6.47 7.07 -7.54
N GLU A 86 -7.45 7.30 -6.68
CA GLU A 86 -8.45 8.35 -6.90
C GLU A 86 -7.82 9.73 -7.01
N ASN A 87 -6.91 10.05 -6.10
CA ASN A 87 -6.20 11.32 -6.13
C ASN A 87 -5.32 11.46 -7.37
N ALA A 88 -4.66 10.37 -7.78
CA ALA A 88 -3.82 10.36 -8.98
C ALA A 88 -4.63 10.61 -10.25
N ILE A 89 -5.82 10.03 -10.36
CA ILE A 89 -6.69 10.23 -11.52
C ILE A 89 -7.05 11.71 -11.65
N ILE A 90 -7.38 12.37 -10.55
CA ILE A 90 -7.69 13.80 -10.54
C ILE A 90 -6.47 14.64 -10.95
N CYS A 91 -5.28 14.21 -10.55
CA CYS A 91 -4.03 14.93 -10.79
C CYS A 91 -3.29 14.51 -12.06
N ARG A 92 -3.87 13.62 -12.85
CA ARG A 92 -3.20 12.99 -13.99
C ARG A 92 -2.48 13.98 -14.91
N SER A 93 -3.11 15.13 -15.18
CA SER A 93 -2.57 16.12 -16.10
C SER A 93 -1.26 16.77 -15.61
N VAL A 94 -1.00 16.73 -14.32
CA VAL A 94 0.20 17.34 -13.72
C VAL A 94 1.17 16.28 -13.18
N MET A 95 0.87 15.00 -13.38
CA MET A 95 1.74 13.90 -12.96
C MET A 95 2.60 13.41 -14.12
N ASP A 96 3.77 12.90 -13.78
CA ASP A 96 4.61 12.17 -14.72
C ASP A 96 3.87 10.91 -15.21
N THR A 97 3.91 10.65 -16.51
CA THR A 97 3.22 9.52 -17.12
C THR A 97 3.66 8.18 -16.55
N GLU A 98 4.97 8.03 -16.31
CA GLU A 98 5.50 6.78 -15.74
C GLU A 98 5.05 6.57 -14.30
N SER A 99 5.07 7.63 -13.49
CA SER A 99 4.59 7.57 -12.11
C SER A 99 3.10 7.22 -12.06
N PHE A 100 2.30 7.82 -12.93
CA PHE A 100 0.87 7.51 -13.02
C PHE A 100 0.66 6.04 -13.41
N GLY A 101 1.43 5.54 -14.40
CA GLY A 101 1.38 4.14 -14.80
C GLY A 101 1.67 3.20 -13.64
N SER A 102 2.68 3.53 -12.83
CA SER A 102 3.05 2.74 -11.65
C SER A 102 1.95 2.75 -10.58
N VAL A 103 1.24 3.88 -10.41
CA VAL A 103 0.06 3.94 -9.52
C VAL A 103 -0.99 2.93 -9.95
N ILE A 104 -1.34 2.92 -11.24
CA ILE A 104 -2.35 2.00 -11.76
C ILE A 104 -1.90 0.55 -11.61
N GLU A 105 -0.64 0.26 -11.90
CA GLU A 105 -0.09 -1.09 -11.78
C GLU A 105 -0.12 -1.58 -10.33
N LEU A 106 0.30 -0.74 -9.38
CA LEU A 106 0.30 -1.10 -7.96
C LEU A 106 -1.13 -1.29 -7.44
N SER A 107 -2.06 -0.42 -7.83
CA SER A 107 -3.47 -0.55 -7.47
C SER A 107 -4.04 -1.88 -7.95
N THR A 108 -3.76 -2.23 -9.20
CA THR A 108 -4.21 -3.49 -9.80
C THR A 108 -3.60 -4.69 -9.10
N LEU A 109 -2.30 -4.65 -8.81
CA LEU A 109 -1.59 -5.72 -8.12
C LEU A 109 -2.18 -6.00 -6.73
N LEU A 110 -2.38 -4.96 -5.91
CA LEU A 110 -2.93 -5.12 -4.58
C LEU A 110 -4.38 -5.62 -4.62
N LYS A 111 -5.19 -5.07 -5.51
CA LYS A 111 -6.57 -5.50 -5.67
C LYS A 111 -6.67 -6.96 -6.12
N HIS A 112 -5.81 -7.36 -7.06
CA HIS A 112 -5.76 -8.71 -7.57
C HIS A 112 -5.33 -9.70 -6.48
N SER A 113 -4.37 -9.32 -5.64
CA SER A 113 -3.91 -10.15 -4.52
C SER A 113 -5.01 -10.39 -3.48
N CYS A 114 -6.01 -9.51 -3.41
CA CYS A 114 -7.15 -9.68 -2.52
C CYS A 114 -8.19 -10.66 -3.05
N ASN A 115 -8.27 -10.82 -4.37
CA ASN A 115 -9.30 -11.63 -5.02
C ASN A 115 -8.84 -13.04 -5.39
N ASN A 116 -7.55 -13.31 -5.32
CA ASN A 116 -6.96 -14.60 -5.73
C ASN A 116 -6.05 -15.16 -4.66
N THR A 117 -5.88 -16.50 -4.69
CA THR A 117 -4.92 -17.19 -3.83
C THR A 117 -3.50 -16.98 -4.38
N PHE A 118 -3.07 -15.75 -4.43
CA PHE A 118 -1.71 -15.42 -4.83
C PHE A 118 -0.71 -15.88 -3.79
N ASP A 119 0.46 -16.22 -4.24
CA ASP A 119 1.57 -16.47 -3.34
C ASP A 119 2.06 -15.12 -2.80
N LEU A 120 1.58 -14.77 -1.62
CA LEU A 120 2.01 -13.58 -0.91
C LEU A 120 3.32 -13.88 -0.21
N ASP A 121 4.42 -13.63 -0.88
CA ASP A 121 5.77 -13.95 -0.43
C ASP A 121 6.70 -12.74 -0.58
N TYR A 122 7.99 -12.95 -0.37
CA TYR A 122 8.98 -11.86 -0.48
C TYR A 122 9.06 -11.29 -1.89
N GLU A 123 8.86 -12.10 -2.92
CA GLU A 123 8.85 -11.63 -4.31
C GLU A 123 7.72 -10.62 -4.55
N PHE A 124 6.54 -10.93 -4.00
CA PHE A 124 5.41 -10.00 -4.05
C PHE A 124 5.72 -8.70 -3.31
N ILE A 125 6.29 -8.80 -2.12
CA ILE A 125 6.68 -7.63 -1.31
C ILE A 125 7.69 -6.77 -2.07
N ASP A 126 8.71 -7.39 -2.67
CA ASP A 126 9.73 -6.67 -3.45
C ASP A 126 9.10 -5.93 -4.62
N LYS A 127 8.13 -6.54 -5.29
CA LYS A 127 7.43 -5.90 -6.40
C LYS A 127 6.63 -4.69 -5.93
N VAL A 128 5.93 -4.80 -4.80
CA VAL A 128 5.18 -3.68 -4.23
C VAL A 128 6.13 -2.53 -3.87
N GLN A 129 7.24 -2.82 -3.21
CA GLN A 129 8.24 -1.82 -2.83
C GLN A 129 8.84 -1.13 -4.05
N SER A 130 9.13 -1.90 -5.10
CA SER A 130 9.66 -1.37 -6.34
C SER A 130 8.68 -0.40 -7.01
N LEU A 131 7.40 -0.75 -7.04
CA LEU A 131 6.37 0.12 -7.61
C LEU A 131 6.18 1.40 -6.79
N VAL A 132 6.25 1.32 -5.46
CA VAL A 132 6.20 2.52 -4.61
C VAL A 132 7.36 3.46 -4.94
N SER A 133 8.58 2.92 -5.07
CA SER A 133 9.74 3.73 -5.45
C SER A 133 9.56 4.38 -6.82
N GLU A 134 9.02 3.66 -7.80
CA GLU A 134 8.76 4.20 -9.13
C GLU A 134 7.74 5.35 -9.09
N ILE A 135 6.72 5.25 -8.23
CA ILE A 135 5.73 6.32 -8.08
C ILE A 135 6.40 7.59 -7.56
N TRP A 136 7.35 7.46 -6.63
CA TRP A 136 8.13 8.60 -6.11
C TRP A 136 9.15 9.14 -7.12
N GLY A 137 9.41 8.41 -8.21
CA GLY A 137 10.39 8.81 -9.21
C GLY A 137 11.82 8.41 -8.87
N GLU A 138 11.96 7.42 -8.03
CA GLU A 138 13.29 6.93 -7.59
C GLU A 138 13.78 5.73 -8.40
#